data_fbe57f703f5aa4ab9c57ff2c89b39ed0
#
_entry.id   fbe57f703f5aa4ab9c57ff2c89b39ed0
#
_cell.length_a   1.000
_cell.length_b   1.000
_cell.length_c   1.000
_cell.angle_alpha   90.00
_cell.angle_beta   90.00
_cell.angle_gamma   90.00
#
_symmetry.space_group_name_H-M   'P 1'
#
loop_
_entity.id
_entity.type
_entity.pdbx_description
1 polymer ?
#
loop_
_entity_poly.entity_id
_entity_poly.type
_entity_poly.pdbx_seq_one_letter_code
_entity_poly.pdbx_strand_id
1 'polypeptide(L)'
;MPKAEFIQKMFDDISFKYDLLNDVLSFGSHRFWKRKFVKEALKLKPQNVLDCATGTGDIAFLLEQGHVKNIQGIDFSSNMISLAKSKALQKKSICNFSVADIQALPFSDKSFDVATISFGIRNTENLLKALKELSRVSKNLLVLEFGRPQSNLFSSFYFFILKIYFPLFAKISGRPDAYDCLITSSKEFPSGKNFINVLRENTNYKKLYYKPLFGGIAYIYIAKSEEL
;
A
#
# COMPACT_ATOMS: atom_id res chain seq x y z
N MET A 1 -14.29 -9.03 -4.35
CA MET A 1 -13.52 -8.26 -3.35
C MET A 1 -14.35 -8.13 -2.07
N PRO A 2 -13.75 -8.10 -0.88
CA PRO A 2 -14.50 -7.98 0.38
C PRO A 2 -15.18 -6.62 0.47
N LYS A 3 -16.33 -6.56 1.19
CA LYS A 3 -17.07 -5.29 1.41
C LYS A 3 -16.24 -4.31 2.24
N ALA A 4 -16.32 -3.02 1.92
CA ALA A 4 -15.55 -1.97 2.59
C ALA A 4 -15.72 -1.97 4.12
N GLU A 5 -16.95 -2.16 4.61
CA GLU A 5 -17.25 -2.25 6.06
C GLU A 5 -16.53 -3.41 6.77
N PHE A 6 -16.42 -4.58 6.10
CA PHE A 6 -15.69 -5.71 6.66
C PHE A 6 -14.20 -5.40 6.78
N ILE A 7 -13.62 -4.81 5.73
CA ILE A 7 -12.21 -4.39 5.70
C ILE A 7 -11.93 -3.33 6.77
N GLN A 8 -12.80 -2.33 6.89
CA GLN A 8 -12.66 -1.30 7.91
C GLN A 8 -12.66 -1.89 9.32
N LYS A 9 -13.67 -2.70 9.65
CA LYS A 9 -13.78 -3.34 10.97
C LYS A 9 -12.59 -4.24 11.27
N MET A 10 -12.12 -4.99 10.28
CA MET A 10 -10.94 -5.84 10.41
C MET A 10 -9.69 -5.02 10.77
N PHE A 11 -9.44 -3.91 10.05
CA PHE A 11 -8.28 -3.04 10.34
C PHE A 11 -8.43 -2.29 11.65
N ASP A 12 -9.64 -1.85 12.00
CA ASP A 12 -9.90 -1.21 13.30
C ASP A 12 -9.59 -2.16 14.46
N ASP A 13 -9.98 -3.43 14.37
CA ASP A 13 -9.77 -4.42 15.42
C ASP A 13 -8.28 -4.80 15.60
N ILE A 14 -7.49 -4.82 14.52
CA ILE A 14 -6.07 -5.18 14.58
C ILE A 14 -5.13 -3.97 14.69
N SER A 15 -5.66 -2.75 14.67
CA SER A 15 -4.87 -1.52 14.52
C SER A 15 -3.73 -1.39 15.55
N PHE A 16 -3.96 -1.72 16.82
CA PHE A 16 -2.94 -1.67 17.87
C PHE A 16 -1.81 -2.70 17.70
N LYS A 17 -2.08 -3.83 17.02
CA LYS A 17 -1.10 -4.90 16.77
C LYS A 17 -0.61 -4.89 15.34
N TYR A 18 -1.10 -3.97 14.51
CA TYR A 18 -0.90 -3.99 13.06
C TYR A 18 0.59 -4.01 12.66
N ASP A 19 1.40 -3.13 13.26
CA ASP A 19 2.83 -3.06 12.96
C ASP A 19 3.56 -4.36 13.38
N LEU A 20 3.24 -4.88 14.57
CA LEU A 20 3.81 -6.14 15.06
C LEU A 20 3.38 -7.31 14.16
N LEU A 21 2.11 -7.35 13.75
CA LEU A 21 1.60 -8.39 12.87
C LEU A 21 2.31 -8.37 11.52
N ASN A 22 2.51 -7.19 10.94
CA ASN A 22 3.28 -7.05 9.70
C ASN A 22 4.75 -7.47 9.87
N ASP A 23 5.40 -7.12 10.98
CA ASP A 23 6.77 -7.55 11.28
C ASP A 23 6.89 -9.05 11.31
N VAL A 24 6.02 -9.71 12.03
CA VAL A 24 6.06 -11.17 12.17
C VAL A 24 5.70 -11.86 10.87
N LEU A 25 4.62 -11.45 10.17
CA LEU A 25 4.17 -12.05 8.90
C LEU A 25 5.20 -11.95 7.77
N SER A 26 5.97 -10.88 7.77
CA SER A 26 6.97 -10.65 6.74
C SER A 26 8.40 -10.96 7.19
N PHE A 27 8.59 -11.45 8.43
CA PHE A 27 9.92 -11.56 9.06
C PHE A 27 10.70 -10.23 9.00
N GLY A 28 9.99 -9.09 9.17
CA GLY A 28 10.54 -7.74 9.05
C GLY A 28 10.88 -7.30 7.62
N SER A 29 10.73 -8.16 6.61
CA SER A 29 11.10 -7.82 5.23
C SER A 29 10.25 -6.69 4.65
N HIS A 30 9.01 -6.48 5.12
CA HIS A 30 8.16 -5.37 4.71
C HIS A 30 8.81 -4.00 4.99
N ARG A 31 9.61 -3.87 6.05
CA ARG A 31 10.35 -2.63 6.37
C ARG A 31 11.40 -2.32 5.29
N PHE A 32 12.10 -3.35 4.79
CA PHE A 32 13.03 -3.20 3.69
C PHE A 32 12.31 -2.82 2.39
N TRP A 33 11.16 -3.46 2.10
CA TRP A 33 10.36 -3.13 0.92
C TRP A 33 9.82 -1.70 0.96
N LYS A 34 9.30 -1.24 2.11
CA LYS A 34 8.85 0.14 2.31
C LYS A 34 9.97 1.16 2.08
N ARG A 35 11.17 0.90 2.62
CA ARG A 35 12.34 1.77 2.37
C ARG A 35 12.74 1.81 0.89
N LYS A 36 12.73 0.66 0.21
CA LYS A 36 13.02 0.58 -1.23
C LYS A 36 11.96 1.31 -2.05
N PHE A 37 10.70 1.17 -1.68
CA PHE A 37 9.56 1.84 -2.28
C PHE A 37 9.68 3.38 -2.18
N VAL A 38 9.95 3.88 -0.98
CA VAL A 38 10.15 5.32 -0.77
C VAL A 38 11.37 5.83 -1.53
N LYS A 39 12.47 5.09 -1.62
CA LYS A 39 13.61 5.45 -2.46
C LYS A 39 13.21 5.62 -3.94
N GLU A 40 12.30 4.82 -4.47
CA GLU A 40 11.79 5.01 -5.84
C GLU A 40 10.92 6.27 -5.96
N ALA A 41 10.09 6.58 -4.96
CA ALA A 41 9.31 7.81 -4.94
C ALA A 41 10.20 9.06 -4.89
N LEU A 42 11.23 9.05 -4.05
CA LEU A 42 12.18 10.17 -3.90
C LEU A 42 13.01 10.46 -5.17
N LYS A 43 13.20 9.50 -6.07
CA LYS A 43 13.84 9.73 -7.38
C LYS A 43 13.07 10.72 -8.25
N LEU A 44 11.77 10.88 -8.01
CA LEU A 44 10.91 11.84 -8.69
C LEU A 44 11.00 13.25 -8.10
N LYS A 45 11.79 13.45 -7.03
CA LYS A 45 11.98 14.72 -6.32
C LYS A 45 10.65 15.43 -5.98
N PRO A 46 9.66 14.71 -5.42
CA PRO A 46 8.34 15.30 -5.17
C PRO A 46 8.41 16.36 -4.06
N GLN A 47 7.59 17.40 -4.17
CA GLN A 47 7.36 18.38 -3.12
C GLN A 47 6.06 18.10 -2.37
N ASN A 48 5.02 17.61 -3.08
CA ASN A 48 3.70 17.30 -2.56
C ASN A 48 3.39 15.82 -2.78
N VAL A 49 3.20 15.05 -1.71
CA VAL A 49 2.91 13.61 -1.77
C VAL A 49 1.61 13.30 -1.06
N LEU A 50 0.77 12.48 -1.72
CA LEU A 50 -0.38 11.85 -1.13
C LEU A 50 -0.04 10.39 -0.81
N ASP A 51 -0.07 10.00 0.46
CA ASP A 51 0.09 8.62 0.90
C ASP A 51 -1.27 8.00 1.21
N CYS A 52 -1.75 7.15 0.31
CA CYS A 52 -3.06 6.50 0.37
C CYS A 52 -2.98 5.16 1.10
N ALA A 53 -4.04 4.81 1.85
CA ALA A 53 -4.03 3.70 2.78
C ALA A 53 -2.79 3.76 3.68
N THR A 54 -2.56 4.94 4.26
CA THR A 54 -1.35 5.28 5.03
C THR A 54 -1.20 4.43 6.30
N GLY A 55 -2.31 3.83 6.77
CA GLY A 55 -2.34 3.08 8.02
C GLY A 55 -1.85 3.94 9.18
N THR A 56 -0.84 3.47 9.89
CA THR A 56 -0.23 4.18 11.02
C THR A 56 0.84 5.20 10.60
N GLY A 57 0.98 5.50 9.30
CA GLY A 57 1.83 6.57 8.75
C GLY A 57 3.25 6.17 8.35
N ASP A 58 3.58 4.89 8.25
CA ASP A 58 4.96 4.42 8.03
C ASP A 58 5.60 5.00 6.75
N ILE A 59 4.86 5.01 5.63
CA ILE A 59 5.37 5.55 4.36
C ILE A 59 5.50 7.07 4.44
N ALA A 60 4.50 7.74 5.02
CA ALA A 60 4.51 9.19 5.21
C ALA A 60 5.75 9.64 6.01
N PHE A 61 6.06 8.98 7.12
CA PHE A 61 7.25 9.29 7.92
C PHE A 61 8.56 8.99 7.18
N LEU A 62 8.62 7.94 6.37
CA LEU A 62 9.80 7.66 5.54
C LEU A 62 10.00 8.70 4.43
N LEU A 63 8.91 9.23 3.86
CA LEU A 63 8.95 10.33 2.89
C LEU A 63 9.45 11.63 3.53
N GLU A 64 8.99 11.93 4.76
CA GLU A 64 9.48 13.05 5.55
C GLU A 64 10.99 12.97 5.83
N GLN A 65 11.48 11.77 6.22
CA GLN A 65 12.93 11.52 6.37
C GLN A 65 13.69 11.73 5.05
N GLY A 66 13.03 11.56 3.91
CA GLY A 66 13.54 11.86 2.58
C GLY A 66 13.39 13.34 2.17
N HIS A 67 13.05 14.23 3.12
CA HIS A 67 12.91 15.68 2.94
C HIS A 67 11.78 16.13 2.00
N VAL A 68 10.73 15.34 1.86
CA VAL A 68 9.47 15.79 1.21
C VAL A 68 8.81 16.83 2.12
N LYS A 69 8.39 17.96 1.54
CA LYS A 69 7.91 19.12 2.32
C LYS A 69 6.43 19.01 2.72
N ASN A 70 5.60 18.52 1.81
CA ASN A 70 4.16 18.42 2.02
C ASN A 70 3.70 16.98 1.86
N ILE A 71 3.26 16.38 2.95
CA ILE A 71 2.83 14.98 2.98
C ILE A 71 1.43 14.92 3.57
N GLN A 72 0.49 14.44 2.77
CA GLN A 72 -0.86 14.15 3.19
C GLN A 72 -1.06 12.64 3.22
N GLY A 73 -1.24 12.06 4.39
CA GLY A 73 -1.63 10.66 4.57
C GLY A 73 -3.15 10.54 4.67
N ILE A 74 -3.73 9.57 3.99
CA ILE A 74 -5.15 9.25 4.10
C ILE A 74 -5.36 7.76 4.32
N ASP A 75 -6.38 7.44 5.11
CA ASP A 75 -6.86 6.08 5.30
C ASP A 75 -8.37 6.07 5.49
N PHE A 76 -9.01 4.96 5.15
CA PHE A 76 -10.44 4.78 5.37
C PHE A 76 -10.78 4.53 6.84
N SER A 77 -9.84 3.94 7.61
CA SER A 77 -9.97 3.66 9.05
C SER A 77 -9.67 4.90 9.89
N SER A 78 -10.65 5.35 10.66
CA SER A 78 -10.48 6.44 11.63
C SER A 78 -9.50 6.07 12.75
N ASN A 79 -9.45 4.79 13.15
CA ASN A 79 -8.53 4.29 14.17
C ASN A 79 -7.08 4.34 13.69
N MET A 80 -6.82 3.95 12.42
CA MET A 80 -5.48 4.08 11.82
C MET A 80 -5.04 5.54 11.77
N ILE A 81 -5.92 6.44 11.34
CA ILE A 81 -5.62 7.89 11.30
C ILE A 81 -5.34 8.46 12.69
N SER A 82 -6.08 8.03 13.71
CA SER A 82 -5.85 8.44 15.10
C SER A 82 -4.47 8.00 15.58
N LEU A 83 -4.05 6.77 15.28
CA LEU A 83 -2.71 6.26 15.58
C LEU A 83 -1.62 7.01 14.81
N ALA A 84 -1.82 7.29 13.52
CA ALA A 84 -0.89 8.05 12.70
C ALA A 84 -0.69 9.47 13.26
N LYS A 85 -1.77 10.16 13.64
CA LYS A 85 -1.72 11.48 14.29
C LYS A 85 -0.98 11.44 15.63
N SER A 86 -1.24 10.44 16.46
CA SER A 86 -0.54 10.26 17.74
C SER A 86 0.97 10.07 17.53
N LYS A 87 1.37 9.21 16.56
CA LYS A 87 2.77 9.02 16.19
C LYS A 87 3.40 10.32 15.64
N ALA A 88 2.65 11.09 14.83
CA ALA A 88 3.13 12.36 14.29
C ALA A 88 3.44 13.37 15.41
N LEU A 89 2.56 13.50 16.38
CA LEU A 89 2.78 14.35 17.56
C LEU A 89 4.03 13.93 18.34
N GLN A 90 4.18 12.64 18.62
CA GLN A 90 5.36 12.11 19.33
C GLN A 90 6.67 12.37 18.59
N LYS A 91 6.64 12.28 17.27
CA LYS A 91 7.81 12.49 16.39
C LYS A 91 8.05 13.96 16.03
N LYS A 92 7.15 14.89 16.39
CA LYS A 92 7.13 16.28 15.91
C LYS A 92 7.16 16.35 14.36
N SER A 93 6.39 15.47 13.73
CA SER A 93 6.35 15.29 12.27
C SER A 93 5.50 16.38 11.61
N ILE A 94 5.87 16.76 10.38
CA ILE A 94 5.11 17.68 9.53
C ILE A 94 4.00 16.99 8.73
N CYS A 95 3.90 15.66 8.79
CA CYS A 95 2.89 14.90 8.07
C CYS A 95 1.47 15.22 8.56
N ASN A 96 0.56 15.46 7.62
CA ASN A 96 -0.87 15.62 7.89
C ASN A 96 -1.60 14.31 7.63
N PHE A 97 -2.62 14.00 8.45
CA PHE A 97 -3.40 12.77 8.32
C PHE A 97 -4.91 13.07 8.39
N SER A 98 -5.69 12.48 7.48
CA SER A 98 -7.15 12.60 7.47
C SER A 98 -7.83 11.32 7.00
N VAL A 99 -9.07 11.12 7.44
CA VAL A 99 -9.92 10.02 6.95
C VAL A 99 -10.42 10.38 5.55
N ALA A 100 -10.23 9.48 4.58
CA ALA A 100 -10.77 9.65 3.24
C ALA A 100 -10.87 8.30 2.52
N ASP A 101 -11.84 8.21 1.59
CA ASP A 101 -11.97 7.08 0.67
C ASP A 101 -11.15 7.34 -0.60
N ILE A 102 -10.24 6.41 -0.91
CA ILE A 102 -9.42 6.46 -2.13
C ILE A 102 -10.27 6.44 -3.42
N GLN A 103 -11.52 5.99 -3.34
CA GLN A 103 -12.44 5.93 -4.46
C GLN A 103 -13.17 7.27 -4.72
N ALA A 104 -13.02 8.26 -3.82
CA ALA A 104 -13.63 9.59 -3.91
C ALA A 104 -12.73 10.61 -3.19
N LEU A 105 -11.59 10.92 -3.78
CA LEU A 105 -10.57 11.76 -3.15
C LEU A 105 -10.99 13.24 -3.13
N PRO A 106 -10.99 13.90 -1.95
CA PRO A 106 -11.42 15.30 -1.80
C PRO A 106 -10.31 16.29 -2.19
N PHE A 107 -9.59 16.00 -3.28
CA PHE A 107 -8.48 16.82 -3.76
C PHE A 107 -8.66 17.21 -5.22
N SER A 108 -8.12 18.35 -5.59
CA SER A 108 -8.11 18.86 -6.96
C SER A 108 -7.24 17.99 -7.88
N ASP A 109 -7.50 18.07 -9.18
CA ASP A 109 -6.72 17.39 -10.20
C ASP A 109 -5.25 17.80 -10.14
N LYS A 110 -4.35 16.82 -10.26
CA LYS A 110 -2.89 17.01 -10.30
C LYS A 110 -2.30 17.82 -9.14
N SER A 111 -3.01 17.86 -7.98
CA SER A 111 -2.54 18.58 -6.78
C SER A 111 -1.33 17.93 -6.11
N PHE A 112 -1.01 16.67 -6.43
CA PHE A 112 0.15 15.97 -5.92
C PHE A 112 1.15 15.60 -7.02
N ASP A 113 2.43 15.72 -6.71
CA ASP A 113 3.50 15.28 -7.61
C ASP A 113 3.57 13.75 -7.67
N VAL A 114 3.32 13.10 -6.52
CA VAL A 114 3.31 11.64 -6.37
C VAL A 114 2.17 11.23 -5.46
N ALA A 115 1.41 10.22 -5.86
CA ALA A 115 0.60 9.41 -4.96
C ALA A 115 1.35 8.10 -4.66
N THR A 116 1.36 7.70 -3.39
CA THR A 116 1.87 6.41 -2.93
C THR A 116 0.75 5.57 -2.33
N ILE A 117 0.79 4.25 -2.53
CA ILE A 117 -0.06 3.31 -1.84
C ILE A 117 0.71 2.02 -1.56
N SER A 118 0.73 1.59 -0.30
CA SER A 118 1.49 0.44 0.15
C SER A 118 0.59 -0.59 0.83
N PHE A 119 0.44 -1.77 0.22
CA PHE A 119 -0.35 -2.90 0.72
C PHE A 119 -1.84 -2.61 1.00
N GLY A 120 -2.39 -1.62 0.31
CA GLY A 120 -3.75 -1.15 0.50
C GLY A 120 -4.66 -1.30 -0.71
N ILE A 121 -4.11 -1.22 -1.94
CA ILE A 121 -4.92 -1.10 -3.14
C ILE A 121 -5.76 -2.35 -3.44
N ARG A 122 -5.30 -3.54 -3.09
CA ARG A 122 -6.04 -4.80 -3.26
C ARG A 122 -7.29 -4.89 -2.36
N ASN A 123 -7.37 -4.06 -1.32
CA ASN A 123 -8.46 -4.03 -0.36
C ASN A 123 -9.55 -3.02 -0.73
N THR A 124 -9.38 -2.28 -1.83
CA THR A 124 -10.41 -1.35 -2.31
C THR A 124 -11.60 -2.12 -2.89
N GLU A 125 -12.81 -1.65 -2.62
CA GLU A 125 -14.02 -2.27 -3.14
C GLU A 125 -14.09 -2.19 -4.67
N ASN A 126 -13.68 -1.05 -5.24
CA ASN A 126 -13.60 -0.86 -6.68
C ASN A 126 -12.20 -0.35 -7.07
N LEU A 127 -11.35 -1.29 -7.49
CA LEU A 127 -9.99 -1.01 -7.92
C LEU A 127 -9.92 0.04 -9.06
N LEU A 128 -10.81 -0.07 -10.05
CA LEU A 128 -10.77 0.81 -11.21
C LEU A 128 -11.14 2.25 -10.84
N LYS A 129 -12.11 2.42 -9.94
CA LYS A 129 -12.50 3.73 -9.43
C LYS A 129 -11.35 4.36 -8.63
N ALA A 130 -10.69 3.58 -7.76
CA ALA A 130 -9.52 4.03 -7.01
C ALA A 130 -8.37 4.45 -7.95
N LEU A 131 -8.06 3.67 -8.99
CA LEU A 131 -7.01 4.00 -9.95
C LEU A 131 -7.32 5.29 -10.74
N LYS A 132 -8.58 5.50 -11.12
CA LYS A 132 -9.02 6.75 -11.79
C LYS A 132 -8.81 7.96 -10.90
N GLU A 133 -9.23 7.88 -9.62
CA GLU A 133 -9.04 8.96 -8.65
C GLU A 133 -7.55 9.24 -8.38
N LEU A 134 -6.74 8.22 -8.17
CA LEU A 134 -5.29 8.36 -8.02
C LEU A 134 -4.66 9.03 -9.24
N SER A 135 -5.06 8.62 -10.46
CA SER A 135 -4.60 9.21 -11.71
C SER A 135 -5.09 10.65 -11.90
N ARG A 136 -6.27 10.99 -11.37
CA ARG A 136 -6.81 12.35 -11.41
C ARG A 136 -5.98 13.29 -10.52
N VAL A 137 -5.74 12.91 -9.26
CA VAL A 137 -5.14 13.82 -8.27
C VAL A 137 -3.61 13.89 -8.33
N SER A 138 -2.93 12.93 -8.97
CA SER A 138 -1.46 12.89 -8.97
C SER A 138 -0.84 12.84 -10.36
N LYS A 139 0.38 13.41 -10.48
CA LYS A 139 1.21 13.34 -11.70
C LYS A 139 1.87 11.96 -11.85
N ASN A 140 2.22 11.33 -10.74
CA ASN A 140 2.86 10.02 -10.72
C ASN A 140 2.23 9.16 -9.64
N LEU A 141 2.16 7.84 -9.87
CA LEU A 141 1.65 6.87 -8.92
C LEU A 141 2.70 5.79 -8.67
N LEU A 142 2.95 5.51 -7.40
CA LEU A 142 3.71 4.34 -6.99
C LEU A 142 2.83 3.42 -6.15
N VAL A 143 2.90 2.12 -6.46
CA VAL A 143 2.16 1.09 -5.72
C VAL A 143 3.15 0.04 -5.24
N LEU A 144 3.12 -0.27 -3.95
CA LEU A 144 3.79 -1.43 -3.37
C LEU A 144 2.72 -2.43 -2.97
N GLU A 145 2.73 -3.62 -3.59
CA GLU A 145 1.70 -4.61 -3.31
C GLU A 145 2.23 -6.04 -3.39
N PHE A 146 1.59 -6.95 -2.65
CA PHE A 146 1.85 -8.36 -2.78
C PHE A 146 1.49 -8.86 -4.17
N GLY A 147 2.16 -9.91 -4.60
CA GLY A 147 1.91 -10.54 -5.87
C GLY A 147 2.19 -12.03 -5.85
N ARG A 148 2.28 -12.61 -7.03
CA ARG A 148 2.62 -14.03 -7.19
C ARG A 148 4.09 -14.14 -7.61
N PRO A 149 4.88 -15.01 -6.94
CA PRO A 149 6.23 -15.32 -7.38
C PRO A 149 6.25 -15.77 -8.85
N GLN A 150 7.26 -15.34 -9.58
CA GLN A 150 7.38 -15.62 -11.02
C GLN A 150 7.73 -17.08 -11.32
N SER A 151 8.44 -17.75 -10.40
CA SER A 151 8.82 -19.16 -10.53
C SER A 151 7.78 -20.05 -9.85
N ASN A 152 7.27 -21.05 -10.58
CA ASN A 152 6.29 -22.00 -10.04
C ASN A 152 6.83 -22.78 -8.84
N LEU A 153 8.11 -23.19 -8.88
CA LEU A 153 8.76 -23.92 -7.79
C LEU A 153 8.89 -23.04 -6.53
N PHE A 154 9.33 -21.79 -6.71
CA PHE A 154 9.45 -20.84 -5.60
C PHE A 154 8.08 -20.45 -5.05
N SER A 155 7.08 -20.31 -5.93
CA SER A 155 5.69 -20.05 -5.54
C SER A 155 5.13 -21.16 -4.67
N SER A 156 5.30 -22.42 -5.09
CA SER A 156 4.84 -23.58 -4.32
C SER A 156 5.51 -23.66 -2.94
N PHE A 157 6.80 -23.46 -2.88
CA PHE A 157 7.56 -23.42 -1.62
C PHE A 157 7.11 -22.28 -0.71
N TYR A 158 6.95 -21.06 -1.25
CA TYR A 158 6.47 -19.91 -0.50
C TYR A 158 5.08 -20.14 0.09
N PHE A 159 4.12 -20.60 -0.71
CA PHE A 159 2.78 -20.89 -0.22
C PHE A 159 2.73 -22.08 0.75
N PHE A 160 3.63 -23.06 0.62
CA PHE A 160 3.77 -24.13 1.58
C PHE A 160 4.23 -23.62 2.95
N ILE A 161 5.26 -22.75 2.98
CA ILE A 161 5.72 -22.11 4.23
C ILE A 161 4.59 -21.28 4.85
N LEU A 162 3.90 -20.47 4.07
CA LEU A 162 2.76 -19.70 4.55
C LEU A 162 1.70 -20.62 5.17
N LYS A 163 1.36 -21.72 4.53
CA LYS A 163 0.35 -22.67 5.03
C LYS A 163 0.72 -23.26 6.39
N ILE A 164 2.00 -23.46 6.67
CA ILE A 164 2.47 -23.95 7.98
C ILE A 164 2.50 -22.82 9.02
N TYR A 165 2.94 -21.64 8.61
CA TYR A 165 3.16 -20.49 9.50
C TYR A 165 1.84 -19.81 9.92
N PHE A 166 0.88 -19.74 9.01
CA PHE A 166 -0.39 -19.03 9.21
C PHE A 166 -1.25 -19.55 10.36
N PRO A 167 -1.45 -20.88 10.56
CA PRO A 167 -2.26 -21.36 11.68
C PRO A 167 -1.66 -21.03 13.05
N LEU A 168 -0.32 -21.03 13.15
CA LEU A 168 0.38 -20.63 14.36
C LEU A 168 0.12 -19.15 14.67
N PHE A 169 0.08 -18.35 13.62
CA PHE A 169 -0.10 -16.91 13.71
C PHE A 169 -1.55 -16.50 13.98
N ALA A 170 -2.52 -17.20 13.37
CA ALA A 170 -3.94 -17.01 13.62
C ALA A 170 -4.31 -17.19 15.09
N LYS A 171 -3.64 -18.13 15.80
CA LYS A 171 -3.77 -18.33 17.24
C LYS A 171 -3.27 -17.12 18.06
N ILE A 172 -2.19 -16.48 17.63
CA ILE A 172 -1.57 -15.34 18.34
C ILE A 172 -2.35 -14.04 18.11
N SER A 173 -2.90 -13.84 16.91
CA SER A 173 -3.64 -12.63 16.54
C SER A 173 -5.08 -12.62 17.05
N GLY A 174 -5.69 -13.80 17.25
CA GLY A 174 -7.10 -13.95 17.60
C GLY A 174 -8.07 -13.67 16.44
N ARG A 175 -7.58 -13.47 15.20
CA ARG A 175 -8.38 -13.13 14.00
C ARG A 175 -7.94 -13.94 12.78
N PRO A 176 -8.34 -15.23 12.71
CA PRO A 176 -8.01 -16.08 11.55
C PRO A 176 -8.60 -15.56 10.24
N ASP A 177 -9.78 -14.95 10.28
CA ASP A 177 -10.47 -14.34 9.14
C ASP A 177 -9.66 -13.24 8.41
N ALA A 178 -8.87 -12.45 9.16
CA ALA A 178 -8.01 -11.42 8.58
C ALA A 178 -6.92 -12.02 7.67
N TYR A 179 -6.44 -13.22 7.98
CA TYR A 179 -5.40 -13.91 7.20
C TYR A 179 -5.96 -14.58 5.96
N ASP A 180 -7.13 -15.20 6.08
CA ASP A 180 -7.81 -15.77 4.91
C ASP A 180 -8.12 -14.67 3.89
N CYS A 181 -8.54 -13.50 4.35
CA CYS A 181 -8.71 -12.32 3.52
C CYS A 181 -7.40 -11.88 2.86
N LEU A 182 -6.27 -11.83 3.60
CA LEU A 182 -4.96 -11.46 3.08
C LEU A 182 -4.50 -12.44 1.98
N ILE A 183 -4.61 -13.75 2.20
CA ILE A 183 -4.20 -14.77 1.24
C ILE A 183 -5.08 -14.69 -0.01
N THR A 184 -6.40 -14.61 0.15
CA THR A 184 -7.36 -14.61 -0.95
C THR A 184 -7.18 -13.36 -1.80
N SER A 185 -7.15 -12.16 -1.18
CA SER A 185 -6.95 -10.90 -1.90
C SER A 185 -5.60 -10.84 -2.62
N SER A 186 -4.53 -11.41 -2.03
CA SER A 186 -3.22 -11.47 -2.68
C SER A 186 -3.19 -12.43 -3.87
N LYS A 187 -3.99 -13.51 -3.85
CA LYS A 187 -4.12 -14.43 -4.99
C LYS A 187 -4.95 -13.86 -6.13
N GLU A 188 -5.98 -13.08 -5.80
CA GLU A 188 -6.90 -12.49 -6.77
C GLU A 188 -6.33 -11.20 -7.40
N PHE A 189 -5.45 -10.49 -6.70
CA PHE A 189 -4.86 -9.25 -7.20
C PHE A 189 -4.02 -9.48 -8.46
N PRO A 190 -4.26 -8.73 -9.55
CA PRO A 190 -3.44 -8.82 -10.75
C PRO A 190 -2.02 -8.37 -10.45
N SER A 191 -1.02 -9.24 -10.64
CA SER A 191 0.37 -8.92 -10.29
C SER A 191 1.28 -8.88 -11.53
N GLY A 192 2.41 -8.18 -11.41
CA GLY A 192 3.41 -8.04 -12.47
C GLY A 192 2.82 -7.36 -13.71
N LYS A 193 2.99 -7.99 -14.87
CA LYS A 193 2.52 -7.47 -16.16
C LYS A 193 0.99 -7.25 -16.21
N ASN A 194 0.23 -8.11 -15.50
CA ASN A 194 -1.23 -7.99 -15.49
C ASN A 194 -1.68 -6.67 -14.84
N PHE A 195 -1.09 -6.28 -13.72
CA PHE A 195 -1.42 -4.99 -13.10
C PHE A 195 -0.97 -3.80 -13.95
N ILE A 196 0.14 -3.91 -14.67
CA ILE A 196 0.56 -2.89 -15.65
C ILE A 196 -0.49 -2.72 -16.76
N ASN A 197 -1.11 -3.80 -17.23
CA ASN A 197 -2.18 -3.72 -18.22
C ASN A 197 -3.42 -3.02 -17.62
N VAL A 198 -3.79 -3.35 -16.39
CA VAL A 198 -4.89 -2.65 -15.68
C VAL A 198 -4.61 -1.15 -15.56
N LEU A 199 -3.38 -0.76 -15.19
CA LEU A 199 -2.99 0.66 -15.14
C LEU A 199 -3.07 1.32 -16.51
N ARG A 200 -2.60 0.65 -17.58
CA ARG A 200 -2.60 1.18 -18.95
C ARG A 200 -4.01 1.46 -19.46
N GLU A 201 -4.94 0.56 -19.17
CA GLU A 201 -6.32 0.65 -19.65
C GLU A 201 -7.18 1.65 -18.85
N ASN A 202 -6.82 1.90 -17.58
CA ASN A 202 -7.70 2.63 -16.66
C ASN A 202 -7.11 3.93 -16.11
N THR A 203 -5.90 4.34 -16.54
CA THR A 203 -5.24 5.58 -16.10
C THR A 203 -4.63 6.33 -17.28
N ASN A 204 -4.31 7.61 -17.05
CA ASN A 204 -3.70 8.48 -18.07
C ASN A 204 -2.17 8.51 -18.00
N TYR A 205 -1.55 7.62 -17.20
CA TYR A 205 -0.10 7.55 -17.12
C TYR A 205 0.52 7.01 -18.40
N LYS A 206 1.64 7.61 -18.85
CA LYS A 206 2.30 7.28 -20.12
C LYS A 206 3.39 6.24 -19.97
N LYS A 207 4.17 6.31 -18.86
CA LYS A 207 5.28 5.41 -18.63
C LYS A 207 4.98 4.50 -17.45
N LEU A 208 4.87 3.19 -17.74
CA LEU A 208 4.46 2.17 -16.77
C LEU A 208 5.53 1.07 -16.69
N TYR A 209 6.02 0.80 -15.50
CA TYR A 209 6.94 -0.32 -15.26
C TYR A 209 6.82 -0.84 -13.83
N TYR A 210 7.40 -2.00 -13.58
CA TYR A 210 7.40 -2.61 -12.25
C TYR A 210 8.75 -3.24 -11.90
N LYS A 211 8.99 -3.39 -10.61
CA LYS A 211 10.18 -4.04 -10.04
C LYS A 211 9.73 -5.15 -9.10
N PRO A 212 10.05 -6.42 -9.39
CA PRO A 212 9.77 -7.51 -8.48
C PRO A 212 10.70 -7.42 -7.26
N LEU A 213 10.15 -7.79 -6.10
CA LEU A 213 10.87 -7.92 -4.85
C LEU A 213 10.81 -9.38 -4.41
N PHE A 214 11.95 -9.93 -3.94
CA PHE A 214 12.05 -11.30 -3.48
C PHE A 214 11.38 -12.30 -4.43
N GLY A 215 11.80 -12.31 -5.70
CA GLY A 215 11.26 -13.24 -6.70
C GLY A 215 9.80 -13.06 -7.08
N GLY A 216 9.18 -11.92 -6.72
CA GLY A 216 7.79 -11.59 -7.05
C GLY A 216 6.79 -11.82 -5.90
N ILE A 217 7.26 -11.99 -4.66
CA ILE A 217 6.39 -11.98 -3.47
C ILE A 217 5.72 -10.62 -3.32
N ALA A 218 6.44 -9.53 -3.65
CA ALA A 218 5.89 -8.19 -3.74
C ALA A 218 6.42 -7.49 -4.98
N TYR A 219 5.74 -6.41 -5.39
CA TYR A 219 6.10 -5.60 -6.54
C TYR A 219 6.01 -4.13 -6.21
N ILE A 220 6.96 -3.35 -6.73
CA ILE A 220 6.84 -1.90 -6.81
C ILE A 220 6.43 -1.55 -8.23
N TYR A 221 5.25 -0.98 -8.40
CA TYR A 221 4.76 -0.45 -9.66
C TYR A 221 4.99 1.05 -9.71
N ILE A 222 5.35 1.56 -10.86
CA ILE A 222 5.66 2.96 -11.07
C ILE A 222 4.96 3.42 -12.34
N ALA A 223 4.10 4.42 -12.21
CA ALA A 223 3.32 4.99 -13.28
C ALA A 223 3.55 6.50 -13.33
N LYS A 224 3.95 7.05 -14.48
CA LYS A 224 4.31 8.45 -14.69
C LYS A 224 3.47 9.08 -15.78
N SER A 225 3.09 10.36 -15.61
CA SER A 225 2.35 11.12 -16.63
C SER A 225 3.22 11.55 -17.79
N GLU A 226 4.51 11.84 -17.58
CA GLU A 226 5.44 12.35 -18.59
C GLU A 226 6.74 11.54 -18.62
N GLU A 227 7.46 11.63 -19.73
CA GLU A 227 8.85 11.21 -19.83
C GLU A 227 9.73 12.24 -19.10
N LEU A 228 10.63 11.76 -18.23
CA LEU A 228 11.69 12.57 -17.64
C LEU A 228 12.79 12.77 -18.67
#